data_57623fe966370c572100da0f3e41ec77
#
_entry.id   57623fe966370c572100da0f3e41ec77
#
_cell.length_a   1.000
_cell.length_b   1.000
_cell.length_c   1.000
_cell.angle_alpha   90.00
_cell.angle_beta   90.00
_cell.angle_gamma   90.00
#
_symmetry.space_group_name_H-M   'P 1'
#
loop_
_entity.id
_entity.type
_entity.pdbx_description
1 polymer ?
#
loop_
_entity_poly.entity_id
_entity_poly.type
_entity_poly.pdbx_seq_one_letter_code
_entity_poly.pdbx_strand_id
1 'polypeptide(L)'
;MITFKLVSRTVVGSTVTTDPKRGNVLISHRVWNSARRLAIGSAMALGLGILGFGSWPLLAIAVEPREAPRIVGPAANPPEVGTSGVTSFVGNPELKARLDLPGKLTVASERVHDQLLRRFYTAHGYQTVWTNHKLEASRLWNAVMLAGKQGLDPSLFHGTSLAARSSTLSTIERDLLLSDAFLSYADALSRGAMPIEDRADDEDLTPEPVDVVAVLDAAIANPDPPRLIEALAPSSTEYLTLRRAYAEYRAAAEAGSTGRASQGPKKPEPVSADRRAAAERRARQLAVNLERLRWLPRLIPPDRVVVNSAIARLQLFRNDRPVFTTRVVVGETDKQTPEFQSTIDDILFNPPWNIPRSIVQKEILPRLAADPDYLSSHHMRWRAGGAIQQEAGPYSALGRLKFEMTDRYDVYLHDTPIKSLFQSADRMMSHGCVRVENPRVLAQLLLEQSPEAIDKGISRSYTNRRPLPTPVSILIVYQTAFVESDGSIQFRSDPYERDDEIWQHLTRAQQPPLAQDSAVGQRKG
;
A
#
# COMPACT_ATOMS: atom_id res chain seq x y z
N MET A 1 -36.15 -32.14 -23.15
CA MET A 1 -37.09 -31.26 -22.46
C MET A 1 -36.31 -30.53 -21.39
N ILE A 2 -35.79 -29.36 -21.72
CA ILE A 2 -34.91 -28.56 -20.82
C ILE A 2 -35.74 -27.33 -20.44
N THR A 3 -36.06 -27.22 -19.15
CA THR A 3 -36.87 -26.14 -18.60
C THR A 3 -35.96 -24.99 -18.22
N PHE A 4 -36.02 -23.86 -18.93
CA PHE A 4 -35.37 -22.61 -18.52
C PHE A 4 -36.29 -21.84 -17.57
N LYS A 5 -35.78 -21.54 -16.37
CA LYS A 5 -36.43 -20.62 -15.44
C LYS A 5 -36.05 -19.18 -15.81
N LEU A 6 -37.04 -18.39 -16.23
CA LEU A 6 -36.88 -16.92 -16.38
C LEU A 6 -36.82 -16.27 -14.98
N VAL A 7 -35.77 -15.52 -14.73
CA VAL A 7 -35.68 -14.61 -13.56
C VAL A 7 -36.11 -13.22 -14.03
N SER A 8 -37.29 -12.76 -13.61
CA SER A 8 -37.75 -11.40 -13.84
C SER A 8 -37.10 -10.44 -12.80
N ARG A 9 -36.41 -9.41 -13.26
CA ARG A 9 -35.96 -8.29 -12.40
C ARG A 9 -37.12 -7.30 -12.25
N THR A 10 -37.59 -7.11 -11.03
CA THR A 10 -38.57 -6.07 -10.65
C THR A 10 -37.80 -4.80 -10.26
N VAL A 11 -38.01 -3.70 -10.97
CA VAL A 11 -37.51 -2.36 -10.61
C VAL A 11 -38.60 -1.65 -9.82
N VAL A 12 -38.32 -1.31 -8.56
CA VAL A 12 -39.24 -0.53 -7.70
C VAL A 12 -38.84 0.92 -7.75
N GLY A 13 -39.68 1.76 -8.34
CA GLY A 13 -39.54 3.21 -8.30
C GLY A 13 -40.38 3.80 -7.17
N SER A 14 -39.77 4.59 -6.29
CA SER A 14 -40.48 5.30 -5.21
C SER A 14 -40.59 6.79 -5.53
N THR A 15 -41.80 7.33 -5.49
CA THR A 15 -42.04 8.77 -5.54
C THR A 15 -42.47 9.29 -4.16
N VAL A 16 -41.82 10.35 -3.72
CA VAL A 16 -42.13 11.02 -2.45
C VAL A 16 -42.90 12.29 -2.74
N THR A 17 -44.12 12.41 -2.20
CA THR A 17 -44.92 13.64 -2.24
C THR A 17 -45.14 14.13 -0.81
N THR A 18 -44.92 15.42 -0.58
CA THR A 18 -45.19 16.10 0.72
C THR A 18 -46.47 16.91 0.64
N ASP A 19 -47.36 16.71 1.62
CA ASP A 19 -48.53 17.57 1.82
C ASP A 19 -48.17 18.70 2.84
N PRO A 20 -48.22 19.97 2.45
CA PRO A 20 -47.76 21.07 3.29
C PRO A 20 -48.67 21.41 4.48
N LYS A 21 -49.81 20.72 4.64
CA LYS A 21 -50.78 21.06 5.70
C LYS A 21 -50.85 20.09 6.87
N ARG A 22 -50.16 18.94 6.86
CA ARG A 22 -50.26 17.94 7.95
C ARG A 22 -48.96 17.25 8.36
N GLY A 23 -47.82 17.64 7.87
CA GLY A 23 -46.53 17.10 8.35
C GLY A 23 -46.30 15.58 8.17
N ASN A 24 -47.13 14.88 7.41
CA ASN A 24 -47.00 13.44 7.19
C ASN A 24 -46.42 13.14 5.80
N VAL A 25 -45.44 12.27 5.76
CA VAL A 25 -44.82 11.74 4.53
C VAL A 25 -45.53 10.46 4.13
N LEU A 26 -46.20 10.44 2.97
CA LEU A 26 -46.81 9.23 2.39
C LEU A 26 -45.89 8.69 1.28
N ILE A 27 -45.43 7.46 1.45
CA ILE A 27 -44.65 6.75 0.43
C ILE A 27 -45.57 5.77 -0.30
N SER A 28 -45.82 5.99 -1.60
CA SER A 28 -46.57 5.07 -2.44
C SER A 28 -45.63 4.35 -3.40
N HIS A 29 -45.74 3.03 -3.44
CA HIS A 29 -44.99 2.18 -4.36
C HIS A 29 -45.88 1.78 -5.55
N ARG A 30 -45.48 2.13 -6.78
CA ARG A 30 -46.08 1.61 -8.01
C ARG A 30 -45.16 0.58 -8.66
N VAL A 31 -45.65 -0.61 -8.89
CA VAL A 31 -44.97 -1.68 -9.62
C VAL A 31 -45.33 -1.58 -11.11
N TRP A 32 -44.35 -1.39 -11.96
CA TRP A 32 -44.51 -1.40 -13.40
C TRP A 32 -43.87 -2.66 -14.00
N ASN A 33 -44.68 -3.52 -14.63
CA ASN A 33 -44.22 -4.65 -15.43
C ASN A 33 -44.18 -4.25 -16.90
N SER A 34 -43.00 -4.08 -17.48
CA SER A 34 -42.85 -3.92 -18.93
C SER A 34 -42.27 -5.19 -19.55
N ALA A 35 -43.12 -5.93 -20.26
CA ALA A 35 -42.72 -7.04 -21.13
C ALA A 35 -42.36 -6.51 -22.52
N ARG A 36 -41.10 -6.55 -22.91
CA ARG A 36 -40.65 -6.34 -24.29
C ARG A 36 -40.61 -7.68 -25.03
N ARG A 37 -41.43 -7.81 -26.10
CA ARG A 37 -41.36 -8.88 -27.07
C ARG A 37 -40.15 -8.66 -27.99
N LEU A 38 -39.25 -9.62 -28.06
CA LEU A 38 -38.20 -9.70 -29.08
C LEU A 38 -38.63 -10.76 -30.11
N ALA A 39 -38.71 -10.35 -31.38
CA ALA A 39 -38.93 -11.20 -32.51
C ALA A 39 -37.64 -11.96 -32.87
N ILE A 40 -37.75 -13.29 -33.03
CA ILE A 40 -36.68 -14.17 -33.47
C ILE A 40 -36.88 -14.43 -34.96
N GLY A 41 -35.92 -14.01 -35.76
CA GLY A 41 -35.81 -14.40 -37.17
C GLY A 41 -34.94 -15.66 -37.28
N SER A 42 -35.52 -16.69 -37.89
CA SER A 42 -34.86 -17.96 -38.20
C SER A 42 -34.02 -17.84 -39.48
N ALA A 43 -32.79 -18.36 -39.46
CA ALA A 43 -32.08 -18.77 -40.67
C ALA A 43 -31.42 -20.13 -40.43
N MET A 44 -31.92 -21.13 -41.19
CA MET A 44 -31.30 -22.46 -41.33
C MET A 44 -30.09 -22.38 -42.25
N ALA A 45 -29.03 -23.11 -41.92
CA ALA A 45 -28.15 -23.70 -42.91
C ALA A 45 -27.53 -25.00 -42.37
N LEU A 46 -27.84 -26.08 -43.07
CA LEU A 46 -27.25 -27.42 -42.93
C LEU A 46 -25.79 -27.43 -43.45
N GLY A 47 -24.95 -28.25 -42.81
CA GLY A 47 -23.65 -28.62 -43.34
C GLY A 47 -23.05 -29.78 -42.56
N LEU A 48 -23.27 -31.01 -43.03
CA LEU A 48 -22.56 -32.23 -42.57
C LEU A 48 -21.08 -32.18 -43.02
N GLY A 49 -20.19 -32.65 -42.16
CA GLY A 49 -18.81 -32.97 -42.52
C GLY A 49 -18.13 -33.80 -41.43
N ILE A 50 -18.18 -35.12 -41.57
CA ILE A 50 -17.43 -36.12 -40.79
C ILE A 50 -16.03 -36.25 -41.40
N LEU A 51 -15.00 -36.46 -40.58
CA LEU A 51 -13.67 -37.06 -40.74
C LEU A 51 -12.67 -36.25 -39.93
N GLY A 52 -11.79 -36.75 -39.06
CA GLY A 52 -11.11 -38.01 -38.97
C GLY A 52 -10.13 -37.86 -37.77
N PHE A 53 -10.01 -38.95 -37.03
CA PHE A 53 -9.03 -39.08 -35.95
C PHE A 53 -7.59 -38.98 -36.47
N GLY A 54 -6.80 -38.09 -35.88
CA GLY A 54 -5.37 -38.02 -36.05
C GLY A 54 -4.68 -37.87 -34.70
N SER A 55 -4.24 -39.01 -34.16
CA SER A 55 -3.37 -39.07 -32.99
C SER A 55 -1.98 -38.53 -33.33
N TRP A 56 -1.57 -37.49 -32.62
CA TRP A 56 -0.17 -37.01 -32.64
C TRP A 56 0.57 -37.50 -31.41
N PRO A 57 1.79 -38.04 -31.56
CA PRO A 57 2.59 -38.52 -30.44
C PRO A 57 3.25 -37.34 -29.70
N LEU A 58 3.15 -37.36 -28.37
CA LEU A 58 3.94 -36.57 -27.46
C LEU A 58 5.42 -36.93 -27.63
N LEU A 59 6.22 -36.02 -28.18
CA LEU A 59 7.67 -36.08 -28.12
C LEU A 59 8.12 -35.55 -26.74
N ALA A 60 8.43 -36.45 -25.84
CA ALA A 60 9.16 -36.12 -24.63
C ALA A 60 10.63 -35.85 -24.98
N ILE A 61 11.07 -34.63 -24.92
CA ILE A 61 12.50 -34.27 -25.02
C ILE A 61 13.10 -34.48 -23.63
N ALA A 62 13.83 -35.61 -23.49
CA ALA A 62 14.71 -35.86 -22.36
C ALA A 62 15.93 -34.93 -22.51
N VAL A 63 16.11 -34.00 -21.57
CA VAL A 63 17.35 -33.22 -21.43
C VAL A 63 18.31 -34.02 -20.58
N GLU A 64 19.31 -34.65 -21.19
CA GLU A 64 20.44 -35.24 -20.47
C GLU A 64 21.32 -34.12 -19.89
N PRO A 65 21.86 -34.31 -18.66
CA PRO A 65 22.81 -33.37 -18.09
C PRO A 65 24.16 -33.49 -18.81
N ARG A 66 24.59 -32.41 -19.46
CA ARG A 66 25.94 -32.31 -20.02
C ARG A 66 26.97 -32.25 -18.88
N GLU A 67 27.84 -33.25 -18.82
CA GLU A 67 29.06 -33.18 -18.05
C GLU A 67 29.98 -32.06 -18.55
N ALA A 68 30.54 -31.30 -17.58
CA ALA A 68 31.52 -30.26 -17.84
C ALA A 68 32.87 -30.93 -18.28
N PRO A 69 33.53 -30.43 -19.34
CA PRO A 69 34.83 -30.98 -19.74
C PRO A 69 35.92 -30.62 -18.73
N ARG A 70 36.61 -31.64 -18.20
CA ARG A 70 37.87 -31.48 -17.45
C ARG A 70 38.97 -31.08 -18.43
N ILE A 71 39.45 -29.86 -18.30
CA ILE A 71 40.65 -29.40 -18.98
C ILE A 71 41.83 -29.66 -18.02
N VAL A 72 42.64 -30.68 -18.34
CA VAL A 72 43.98 -30.86 -17.80
C VAL A 72 44.94 -30.33 -18.84
N GLY A 73 45.53 -29.18 -18.61
CA GLY A 73 46.62 -28.62 -19.41
C GLY A 73 47.88 -28.42 -18.56
N PRO A 74 49.08 -28.56 -19.14
CA PRO A 74 50.31 -28.50 -18.38
C PRO A 74 50.66 -27.09 -17.90
N ALA A 75 51.31 -27.03 -16.74
CA ALA A 75 51.81 -25.80 -16.12
C ALA A 75 52.72 -25.03 -17.09
N ALA A 76 52.26 -23.87 -17.52
CA ALA A 76 53.10 -22.88 -18.19
C ALA A 76 53.62 -21.88 -17.16
N ASN A 77 54.88 -21.55 -17.22
CA ASN A 77 55.58 -20.56 -16.40
C ASN A 77 54.84 -19.22 -16.40
N PRO A 78 54.83 -18.47 -15.26
CA PRO A 78 54.19 -17.17 -15.24
C PRO A 78 54.91 -16.23 -16.22
N PRO A 79 54.17 -15.48 -17.03
CA PRO A 79 54.76 -14.42 -17.84
C PRO A 79 55.32 -13.33 -16.95
N GLU A 80 56.49 -12.82 -17.30
CA GLU A 80 57.14 -11.68 -16.70
C GLU A 80 56.16 -10.51 -16.60
N VAL A 81 56.13 -9.89 -15.42
CA VAL A 81 55.38 -8.64 -15.14
C VAL A 81 55.93 -7.55 -16.02
N GLY A 82 55.35 -7.38 -17.19
CA GLY A 82 55.54 -6.20 -18.05
C GLY A 82 54.95 -4.99 -17.33
N THR A 83 55.76 -4.03 -17.04
CA THR A 83 55.46 -2.74 -16.43
C THR A 83 54.31 -2.01 -17.13
N SER A 84 53.28 -1.66 -16.32
CA SER A 84 52.45 -0.45 -16.45
C SER A 84 51.86 -0.11 -17.82
N GLY A 85 50.76 -0.76 -18.13
CA GLY A 85 49.70 -0.05 -18.83
C GLY A 85 48.87 0.74 -17.81
N VAL A 86 49.21 2.00 -17.56
CA VAL A 86 48.27 2.93 -16.94
C VAL A 86 47.12 3.05 -17.93
N THR A 87 46.05 2.28 -17.70
CA THR A 87 44.77 2.50 -18.42
C THR A 87 44.34 3.93 -18.04
N SER A 88 44.56 4.85 -18.96
CA SER A 88 44.16 6.26 -18.81
C SER A 88 42.66 6.27 -18.53
N PHE A 89 42.26 6.75 -17.36
CA PHE A 89 40.87 6.97 -16.99
C PHE A 89 40.23 7.89 -18.04
N VAL A 90 39.22 7.39 -18.75
CA VAL A 90 38.57 8.10 -19.87
C VAL A 90 37.41 8.98 -19.38
N GLY A 91 36.98 8.85 -18.15
CA GLY A 91 35.85 9.61 -17.55
C GLY A 91 36.23 11.05 -17.17
N ASN A 92 35.26 11.79 -16.66
CA ASN A 92 35.49 13.13 -16.10
C ASN A 92 36.11 13.02 -14.69
N PRO A 93 37.36 13.46 -14.49
CA PRO A 93 38.06 13.30 -13.21
C PRO A 93 37.43 14.13 -12.08
N GLU A 94 36.84 15.31 -12.40
CA GLU A 94 36.16 16.14 -11.39
C GLU A 94 34.88 15.47 -10.91
N LEU A 95 34.08 14.92 -11.84
CA LEU A 95 32.87 14.18 -11.50
C LEU A 95 33.19 12.95 -10.63
N LYS A 96 34.24 12.20 -11.00
CA LYS A 96 34.70 11.06 -10.21
C LYS A 96 35.15 11.49 -8.82
N ALA A 97 35.98 12.52 -8.72
CA ALA A 97 36.48 13.02 -7.44
C ALA A 97 35.35 13.47 -6.51
N ARG A 98 34.29 14.11 -7.03
CA ARG A 98 33.12 14.49 -6.24
C ARG A 98 32.35 13.27 -5.71
N LEU A 99 32.17 12.26 -6.53
CA LEU A 99 31.44 11.04 -6.15
C LEU A 99 32.24 10.13 -5.22
N ASP A 100 33.57 10.19 -5.26
CA ASP A 100 34.45 9.41 -4.39
C ASP A 100 34.59 10.02 -2.97
N LEU A 101 34.12 11.26 -2.75
CA LEU A 101 34.13 11.86 -1.41
C LEU A 101 33.32 11.00 -0.42
N PRO A 102 33.88 10.67 0.76
CA PRO A 102 33.15 9.91 1.76
C PRO A 102 32.01 10.74 2.37
N GLY A 103 30.94 10.06 2.77
CA GLY A 103 29.80 10.67 3.44
C GLY A 103 28.68 11.14 2.51
N LYS A 104 27.77 11.94 3.05
CA LYS A 104 26.58 12.43 2.32
C LYS A 104 26.98 13.49 1.30
N LEU A 105 26.62 13.25 0.05
CA LEU A 105 26.93 14.16 -1.04
C LEU A 105 25.95 15.34 -1.06
N THR A 106 26.51 16.54 -1.28
CA THR A 106 25.76 17.78 -1.49
C THR A 106 26.18 18.40 -2.80
N VAL A 107 25.22 18.78 -3.65
CA VAL A 107 25.46 19.42 -4.94
C VAL A 107 24.70 20.74 -4.96
N ALA A 108 25.41 21.86 -5.19
CA ALA A 108 24.83 23.21 -5.18
C ALA A 108 23.95 23.50 -3.95
N SER A 109 24.34 23.03 -2.76
CA SER A 109 23.63 23.11 -1.48
C SER A 109 22.41 22.20 -1.36
N GLU A 110 22.12 21.35 -2.35
CA GLU A 110 21.08 20.33 -2.30
C GLU A 110 21.65 19.01 -1.81
N ARG A 111 20.92 18.31 -0.93
CA ARG A 111 21.26 16.93 -0.54
C ARG A 111 20.78 15.99 -1.67
N VAL A 112 21.63 15.06 -2.07
CA VAL A 112 21.35 14.08 -3.14
C VAL A 112 21.48 12.65 -2.64
N HIS A 113 20.93 11.70 -3.39
CA HIS A 113 20.99 10.25 -3.10
C HIS A 113 22.34 9.69 -3.58
N ASP A 114 23.37 9.88 -2.76
CA ASP A 114 24.75 9.58 -3.08
C ASP A 114 24.98 8.14 -3.60
N GLN A 115 24.33 7.13 -3.01
CA GLN A 115 24.48 5.73 -3.43
C GLN A 115 23.91 5.49 -4.84
N LEU A 116 22.74 6.05 -5.16
CA LEU A 116 22.15 5.93 -6.48
C LEU A 116 22.99 6.64 -7.54
N LEU A 117 23.47 7.85 -7.24
CA LEU A 117 24.35 8.61 -8.13
C LEU A 117 25.68 7.90 -8.37
N ARG A 118 26.34 7.42 -7.29
CA ARG A 118 27.59 6.66 -7.44
C ARG A 118 27.42 5.44 -8.33
N ARG A 119 26.35 4.69 -8.13
CA ARG A 119 26.04 3.50 -8.92
C ARG A 119 25.77 3.87 -10.39
N PHE A 120 24.94 4.89 -10.64
CA PHE A 120 24.62 5.37 -11.98
C PHE A 120 25.88 5.83 -12.74
N TYR A 121 26.68 6.73 -12.16
CA TYR A 121 27.87 7.25 -12.83
C TYR A 121 29.02 6.23 -12.93
N THR A 122 29.11 5.28 -12.04
CA THR A 122 30.06 4.16 -12.19
C THR A 122 29.72 3.36 -13.45
N ALA A 123 28.45 3.06 -13.67
CA ALA A 123 28.01 2.36 -14.88
C ALA A 123 28.29 3.18 -16.17
N HIS A 124 28.22 4.52 -16.09
CA HIS A 124 28.50 5.43 -17.18
C HIS A 124 29.97 5.89 -17.28
N GLY A 125 30.92 5.20 -16.61
CA GLY A 125 32.34 5.51 -16.68
C GLY A 125 32.68 6.93 -16.20
N TYR A 126 31.89 7.49 -15.29
CA TYR A 126 32.02 8.85 -14.77
C TYR A 126 31.97 9.94 -15.86
N GLN A 127 31.15 9.75 -16.87
CA GLN A 127 30.91 10.79 -17.87
C GLN A 127 29.60 11.53 -17.58
N THR A 128 29.50 12.79 -17.99
CA THR A 128 28.23 13.52 -17.98
C THR A 128 27.28 12.91 -19.00
N VAL A 129 26.06 12.60 -18.58
CA VAL A 129 25.07 11.88 -19.39
C VAL A 129 24.19 12.85 -20.17
N TRP A 130 23.70 13.90 -19.52
CA TRP A 130 22.65 14.75 -20.06
C TRP A 130 23.12 15.75 -21.13
N THR A 131 24.43 15.92 -21.29
CA THR A 131 25.01 16.71 -22.36
C THR A 131 24.71 16.08 -23.75
N ASN A 132 24.73 14.76 -23.83
CA ASN A 132 24.48 13.98 -25.05
C ASN A 132 23.00 13.55 -25.19
N HIS A 133 22.22 13.59 -24.10
CA HIS A 133 20.81 13.17 -24.03
C HIS A 133 19.87 14.32 -23.64
N LYS A 134 20.01 15.47 -24.35
CA LYS A 134 19.26 16.70 -24.03
C LYS A 134 17.76 16.56 -24.23
N LEU A 135 17.31 15.79 -25.22
CA LEU A 135 15.89 15.59 -25.50
C LEU A 135 15.25 14.70 -24.41
N GLU A 136 15.93 13.62 -24.05
CA GLU A 136 15.54 12.69 -23.01
C GLU A 136 15.48 13.42 -21.65
N ALA A 137 16.52 14.19 -21.33
CA ALA A 137 16.56 15.04 -20.14
C ALA A 137 15.38 16.02 -20.09
N SER A 138 15.06 16.68 -21.20
CA SER A 138 13.91 17.61 -21.27
C SER A 138 12.58 16.91 -21.04
N ARG A 139 12.39 15.72 -21.60
CA ARG A 139 11.17 14.92 -21.42
C ARG A 139 11.02 14.43 -19.98
N LEU A 140 12.10 13.86 -19.41
CA LEU A 140 12.12 13.41 -18.01
C LEU A 140 11.92 14.58 -17.04
N TRP A 141 12.55 15.72 -17.31
CA TRP A 141 12.35 16.95 -16.53
C TRP A 141 10.89 17.39 -16.50
N ASN A 142 10.22 17.37 -17.66
CA ASN A 142 8.79 17.68 -17.73
C ASN A 142 7.96 16.69 -16.90
N ALA A 143 8.32 15.41 -16.85
CA ALA A 143 7.64 14.44 -16.01
C ALA A 143 7.83 14.75 -14.53
N VAL A 144 9.05 15.10 -14.09
CA VAL A 144 9.34 15.54 -12.72
C VAL A 144 8.54 16.79 -12.36
N MET A 145 8.47 17.79 -13.24
CA MET A 145 7.68 19.00 -13.00
C MET A 145 6.17 18.73 -12.94
N LEU A 146 5.73 17.61 -13.50
CA LEU A 146 4.34 17.13 -13.40
C LEU A 146 4.12 16.11 -12.26
N ALA A 147 5.12 15.86 -11.39
CA ALA A 147 5.00 14.96 -10.25
C ALA A 147 3.81 15.30 -9.33
N GLY A 148 3.38 16.57 -9.33
CA GLY A 148 2.15 17.00 -8.67
C GLY A 148 0.89 16.23 -9.09
N LYS A 149 0.85 15.63 -10.29
CA LYS A 149 -0.23 14.74 -10.73
C LYS A 149 -0.24 13.39 -9.97
N GLN A 150 0.86 13.06 -9.34
CA GLN A 150 1.04 11.86 -8.52
C GLN A 150 0.92 12.14 -7.02
N GLY A 151 0.59 13.37 -6.61
CA GLY A 151 0.57 13.79 -5.22
C GLY A 151 1.97 14.05 -4.64
N LEU A 152 2.98 14.23 -5.48
CA LEU A 152 4.36 14.51 -5.12
C LEU A 152 4.74 15.93 -5.52
N ASP A 153 5.38 16.67 -4.63
CA ASP A 153 5.86 18.02 -4.97
C ASP A 153 7.14 17.94 -5.79
N PRO A 154 7.24 18.63 -6.95
CA PRO A 154 8.46 18.67 -7.74
C PRO A 154 9.69 19.17 -6.97
N SER A 155 9.51 19.95 -5.91
CA SER A 155 10.61 20.42 -5.06
C SER A 155 11.34 19.29 -4.32
N LEU A 156 10.68 18.14 -4.10
CA LEU A 156 11.32 16.93 -3.57
C LEU A 156 12.42 16.39 -4.49
N PHE A 157 12.38 16.76 -5.77
CA PHE A 157 13.27 16.29 -6.83
C PHE A 157 14.08 17.45 -7.43
N HIS A 158 14.53 18.38 -6.61
CA HIS A 158 15.30 19.57 -7.02
C HIS A 158 14.59 20.49 -8.02
N GLY A 159 13.26 20.36 -8.19
CA GLY A 159 12.49 21.09 -9.19
C GLY A 159 12.68 22.61 -9.11
N THR A 160 12.59 23.15 -7.89
CA THR A 160 12.77 24.59 -7.65
C THR A 160 14.21 25.04 -7.94
N SER A 161 15.21 24.32 -7.45
CA SER A 161 16.61 24.65 -7.59
C SER A 161 17.09 24.55 -9.03
N LEU A 162 16.72 23.51 -9.75
CA LEU A 162 17.04 23.35 -11.17
C LEU A 162 16.36 24.43 -12.06
N ALA A 163 15.14 24.82 -11.75
CA ALA A 163 14.45 25.89 -12.46
C ALA A 163 15.07 27.27 -12.19
N ALA A 164 15.33 27.61 -10.90
CA ALA A 164 15.82 28.94 -10.50
C ALA A 164 17.30 29.16 -10.80
N ARG A 165 18.14 28.11 -10.73
CA ARG A 165 19.61 28.21 -10.83
C ARG A 165 20.18 27.66 -12.12
N SER A 166 19.36 27.40 -13.12
CA SER A 166 19.77 26.75 -14.39
C SER A 166 20.94 27.46 -15.11
N SER A 167 21.08 28.78 -14.95
CA SER A 167 22.18 29.58 -15.55
C SER A 167 23.45 29.67 -14.68
N THR A 168 23.40 29.31 -13.40
CA THR A 168 24.52 29.43 -12.46
C THR A 168 25.17 28.11 -12.12
N LEU A 169 24.50 26.98 -12.38
CA LEU A 169 25.05 25.65 -12.17
C LEU A 169 26.14 25.32 -13.20
N SER A 170 27.24 24.75 -12.74
CA SER A 170 28.24 24.12 -13.64
C SER A 170 27.60 22.94 -14.39
N THR A 171 28.24 22.52 -15.49
CA THR A 171 27.77 21.36 -16.26
C THR A 171 27.66 20.09 -15.39
N ILE A 172 28.63 19.87 -14.51
CA ILE A 172 28.66 18.72 -13.60
C ILE A 172 27.55 18.81 -12.54
N GLU A 173 27.37 19.96 -11.91
CA GLU A 173 26.31 20.14 -10.92
C GLU A 173 24.94 19.93 -11.52
N ARG A 174 24.71 20.48 -12.70
CA ARG A 174 23.45 20.28 -13.43
C ARG A 174 23.22 18.82 -13.80
N ASP A 175 24.26 18.13 -14.29
CA ASP A 175 24.20 16.72 -14.66
C ASP A 175 23.87 15.84 -13.45
N LEU A 176 24.53 16.07 -12.31
CA LEU A 176 24.29 15.40 -11.05
C LEU A 176 22.88 15.64 -10.51
N LEU A 177 22.41 16.89 -10.46
CA LEU A 177 21.07 17.22 -9.97
C LEU A 177 19.96 16.67 -10.88
N LEU A 178 20.15 16.64 -12.19
CA LEU A 178 19.19 16.02 -13.11
C LEU A 178 19.13 14.50 -12.88
N SER A 179 20.29 13.85 -12.76
CA SER A 179 20.34 12.41 -12.48
C SER A 179 19.66 12.08 -11.16
N ASP A 180 19.94 12.86 -10.12
CA ASP A 180 19.30 12.67 -8.81
C ASP A 180 17.79 12.90 -8.87
N ALA A 181 17.34 13.95 -9.55
CA ALA A 181 15.92 14.23 -9.73
C ALA A 181 15.19 13.06 -10.39
N PHE A 182 15.77 12.46 -11.43
CA PHE A 182 15.13 11.36 -12.16
C PHE A 182 15.16 10.06 -11.38
N LEU A 183 16.28 9.75 -10.70
CA LEU A 183 16.41 8.57 -9.86
C LEU A 183 15.49 8.65 -8.64
N SER A 184 15.47 9.80 -7.96
CA SER A 184 14.61 10.03 -6.79
C SER A 184 13.13 10.01 -7.15
N TYR A 185 12.74 10.56 -8.31
CA TYR A 185 11.36 10.50 -8.78
C TYR A 185 10.95 9.06 -9.12
N ALA A 186 11.82 8.31 -9.79
CA ALA A 186 11.60 6.89 -10.07
C ALA A 186 11.45 6.08 -8.79
N ASP A 187 12.32 6.32 -7.80
CA ASP A 187 12.29 5.67 -6.49
C ASP A 187 10.99 6.00 -5.74
N ALA A 188 10.61 7.27 -5.69
CA ALA A 188 9.35 7.71 -5.07
C ALA A 188 8.10 7.09 -5.71
N LEU A 189 8.07 6.91 -7.02
CA LEU A 189 6.98 6.22 -7.71
C LEU A 189 6.97 4.72 -7.41
N SER A 190 8.15 4.11 -7.23
CA SER A 190 8.28 2.68 -7.02
C SER A 190 7.94 2.23 -5.59
N ARG A 191 8.24 3.01 -4.56
CA ARG A 191 8.10 2.60 -3.16
C ARG A 191 7.66 3.70 -2.19
N GLY A 192 7.31 4.88 -2.70
CA GLY A 192 6.98 6.06 -1.90
C GLY A 192 8.14 7.03 -1.75
N ALA A 193 7.80 8.28 -1.52
CA ALA A 193 8.77 9.36 -1.32
C ALA A 193 9.30 9.40 0.12
N MET A 194 8.54 8.89 1.09
CA MET A 194 8.96 8.77 2.48
C MET A 194 9.86 7.54 2.63
N PRO A 195 11.16 7.70 2.98
CA PRO A 195 12.08 6.60 3.20
C PRO A 195 11.57 5.64 4.28
N ILE A 196 11.93 4.35 4.16
CA ILE A 196 11.49 3.33 5.13
C ILE A 196 12.00 3.65 6.54
N GLU A 197 13.22 4.16 6.64
CA GLU A 197 13.85 4.56 7.90
C GLU A 197 13.21 5.78 8.59
N ASP A 198 12.41 6.54 7.86
CA ASP A 198 11.67 7.69 8.39
C ASP A 198 10.21 7.32 8.75
N ARG A 199 9.76 6.08 8.45
CA ARG A 199 8.42 5.58 8.82
C ARG A 199 8.41 5.09 10.25
N ALA A 200 7.24 5.05 10.86
CA ALA A 200 7.09 4.44 12.18
C ALA A 200 7.45 2.94 12.14
N ASP A 201 7.99 2.41 13.24
CA ASP A 201 8.41 1.00 13.35
C ASP A 201 7.30 -0.01 13.07
N ASP A 202 6.05 0.41 13.16
CA ASP A 202 4.86 -0.38 12.90
C ASP A 202 4.22 -0.12 11.52
N GLU A 203 4.88 0.64 10.64
CA GLU A 203 4.54 0.86 9.22
C GLU A 203 5.47 0.05 8.31
N ASP A 204 5.24 -1.27 8.25
CA ASP A 204 6.15 -2.27 7.64
C ASP A 204 5.71 -2.74 6.23
N LEU A 205 4.85 -1.98 5.58
CA LEU A 205 4.47 -2.27 4.21
C LEU A 205 5.53 -1.74 3.25
N THR A 206 6.12 -2.64 2.48
CA THR A 206 7.19 -2.30 1.52
C THR A 206 7.02 -3.13 0.25
N PRO A 207 6.95 -2.51 -0.92
CA PRO A 207 6.92 -3.24 -2.18
C PRO A 207 8.29 -3.89 -2.49
N GLU A 208 8.29 -4.84 -3.40
CA GLU A 208 9.53 -5.42 -3.92
C GLU A 208 10.45 -4.32 -4.47
N PRO A 209 11.75 -4.36 -4.13
CA PRO A 209 12.70 -3.34 -4.55
C PRO A 209 12.87 -3.33 -6.08
N VAL A 210 12.89 -2.13 -6.66
CA VAL A 210 13.12 -1.90 -8.09
C VAL A 210 14.50 -1.32 -8.30
N ASP A 211 15.21 -1.81 -9.30
CA ASP A 211 16.47 -1.20 -9.75
C ASP A 211 16.20 0.06 -10.58
N VAL A 212 16.04 1.19 -9.89
CA VAL A 212 15.72 2.47 -10.54
C VAL A 212 16.87 2.98 -11.43
N VAL A 213 18.12 2.55 -11.19
CA VAL A 213 19.25 2.89 -12.04
C VAL A 213 19.09 2.19 -13.40
N ALA A 214 18.81 0.89 -13.40
CA ALA A 214 18.57 0.15 -14.64
C ALA A 214 17.32 0.67 -15.38
N VAL A 215 16.28 1.09 -14.65
CA VAL A 215 15.09 1.70 -15.26
C VAL A 215 15.43 3.04 -15.92
N LEU A 216 16.26 3.89 -15.29
CA LEU A 216 16.70 5.16 -15.87
C LEU A 216 17.55 4.94 -17.11
N ASP A 217 18.46 3.97 -17.09
CA ASP A 217 19.27 3.60 -18.27
C ASP A 217 18.39 3.15 -19.44
N ALA A 218 17.41 2.29 -19.16
CA ALA A 218 16.43 1.87 -20.15
C ALA A 218 15.56 3.04 -20.65
N ALA A 219 15.22 3.99 -19.79
CA ALA A 219 14.46 5.18 -20.16
C ALA A 219 15.26 6.10 -21.09
N ILE A 220 16.55 6.32 -20.85
CA ILE A 220 17.43 7.12 -21.71
C ILE A 220 17.48 6.53 -23.14
N ALA A 221 17.49 5.21 -23.25
CA ALA A 221 17.50 4.51 -24.54
C ALA A 221 16.12 4.42 -25.22
N ASN A 222 15.03 4.86 -24.54
CA ASN A 222 13.65 4.71 -25.01
C ASN A 222 13.17 5.98 -25.75
N PRO A 223 12.35 5.85 -26.81
CA PRO A 223 11.76 7.01 -27.49
C PRO A 223 10.76 7.80 -26.61
N ASP A 224 10.23 7.19 -25.55
CA ASP A 224 9.33 7.83 -24.57
C ASP A 224 9.83 7.55 -23.12
N PRO A 225 10.91 8.25 -22.68
CA PRO A 225 11.50 8.03 -21.36
C PRO A 225 10.52 8.19 -20.19
N PRO A 226 9.62 9.19 -20.15
CA PRO A 226 8.69 9.36 -19.04
C PRO A 226 7.80 8.16 -18.81
N ARG A 227 7.37 7.47 -19.86
CA ARG A 227 6.48 6.31 -19.78
C ARG A 227 7.05 5.19 -18.92
N LEU A 228 8.36 4.91 -19.04
CA LEU A 228 9.02 3.87 -18.25
C LEU A 228 9.10 4.26 -16.77
N ILE A 229 9.42 5.52 -16.48
CA ILE A 229 9.49 6.02 -15.10
C ILE A 229 8.09 6.06 -14.47
N GLU A 230 7.09 6.58 -15.17
CA GLU A 230 5.71 6.67 -14.65
C GLU A 230 5.04 5.29 -14.48
N ALA A 231 5.50 4.27 -15.22
CA ALA A 231 5.03 2.89 -15.05
C ALA A 231 5.46 2.26 -13.71
N LEU A 232 6.37 2.87 -12.96
CA LEU A 232 6.75 2.46 -11.62
C LEU A 232 5.66 2.77 -10.58
N ALA A 233 4.77 3.71 -10.86
CA ALA A 233 3.64 4.00 -9.97
C ALA A 233 2.65 2.81 -9.93
N PRO A 234 1.91 2.62 -8.81
CA PRO A 234 0.88 1.60 -8.74
C PRO A 234 -0.15 1.72 -9.87
N SER A 235 -0.52 0.59 -10.46
CA SER A 235 -1.51 0.52 -11.55
C SER A 235 -2.90 0.07 -11.07
N SER A 236 -3.10 -0.10 -9.77
CA SER A 236 -4.39 -0.52 -9.20
C SER A 236 -5.49 0.50 -9.51
N THR A 237 -6.72 0.01 -9.68
CA THR A 237 -7.90 0.87 -9.89
C THR A 237 -8.06 1.89 -8.77
N GLU A 238 -7.76 1.51 -7.54
CA GLU A 238 -7.82 2.38 -6.38
C GLU A 238 -6.83 3.56 -6.53
N TYR A 239 -5.55 3.26 -6.79
CA TYR A 239 -4.54 4.32 -6.99
C TYR A 239 -4.92 5.28 -8.12
N LEU A 240 -5.35 4.76 -9.25
CA LEU A 240 -5.73 5.58 -10.41
C LEU A 240 -6.96 6.45 -10.12
N THR A 241 -7.93 5.93 -9.33
CA THR A 241 -9.12 6.66 -8.93
C THR A 241 -8.78 7.78 -7.94
N LEU A 242 -8.00 7.49 -6.88
CA LEU A 242 -7.56 8.51 -5.92
C LEU A 242 -6.68 9.57 -6.59
N ARG A 243 -5.80 9.18 -7.51
CA ARG A 243 -4.96 10.13 -8.28
C ARG A 243 -5.80 11.10 -9.12
N ARG A 244 -6.86 10.62 -9.76
CA ARG A 244 -7.79 11.49 -10.51
C ARG A 244 -8.49 12.46 -9.57
N ALA A 245 -9.03 11.97 -8.48
CA ALA A 245 -9.69 12.82 -7.48
C ALA A 245 -8.72 13.85 -6.88
N TYR A 246 -7.48 13.47 -6.62
CA TYR A 246 -6.46 14.40 -6.16
C TYR A 246 -6.29 15.58 -7.13
N ALA A 247 -6.19 15.31 -8.43
CA ALA A 247 -6.09 16.38 -9.44
C ALA A 247 -7.32 17.29 -9.44
N GLU A 248 -8.52 16.73 -9.28
CA GLU A 248 -9.78 17.49 -9.21
C GLU A 248 -9.84 18.38 -7.96
N TYR A 249 -9.52 17.85 -6.78
CA TYR A 249 -9.51 18.63 -5.53
C TYR A 249 -8.42 19.70 -5.52
N ARG A 250 -7.23 19.41 -6.08
CA ARG A 250 -6.19 20.44 -6.27
C ARG A 250 -6.66 21.58 -7.17
N ALA A 251 -7.22 21.26 -8.33
CA ALA A 251 -7.74 22.27 -9.25
C ALA A 251 -8.84 23.13 -8.58
N ALA A 252 -9.71 22.52 -7.76
CA ALA A 252 -10.73 23.23 -7.00
C ALA A 252 -10.14 24.17 -5.92
N ALA A 253 -9.06 23.75 -5.27
CA ALA A 253 -8.33 24.58 -4.30
C ALA A 253 -7.62 25.77 -4.98
N GLU A 254 -7.05 25.56 -6.17
CA GLU A 254 -6.32 26.57 -6.95
C GLU A 254 -7.24 27.56 -7.68
N ALA A 255 -8.43 27.14 -8.12
CA ALA A 255 -9.38 27.95 -8.90
C ALA A 255 -9.81 29.26 -8.23
N GLY A 256 -9.68 29.36 -6.90
CA GLY A 256 -9.95 30.58 -6.15
C GLY A 256 -8.75 31.52 -5.98
N SER A 257 -7.51 31.07 -6.28
CA SER A 257 -6.28 31.86 -6.06
C SER A 257 -5.85 32.67 -7.30
N THR A 258 -6.20 32.18 -8.49
CA THR A 258 -5.89 32.88 -9.74
C THR A 258 -7.09 33.76 -10.15
N GLY A 259 -7.03 35.02 -9.85
CA GLY A 259 -7.96 36.08 -10.35
C GLY A 259 -7.87 36.27 -11.88
N ARG A 260 -7.64 35.19 -12.63
CA ARG A 260 -7.65 35.19 -14.09
C ARG A 260 -9.10 35.16 -14.54
N ALA A 261 -9.67 36.34 -14.72
CA ALA A 261 -10.98 36.52 -15.34
C ALA A 261 -11.01 35.77 -16.68
N SER A 262 -11.77 34.68 -16.74
CA SER A 262 -12.16 34.11 -18.02
C SER A 262 -13.06 35.15 -18.71
N GLN A 263 -12.67 35.62 -19.88
CA GLN A 263 -13.45 36.48 -20.74
C GLN A 263 -14.64 35.69 -21.32
N GLY A 264 -15.65 35.43 -20.51
CA GLY A 264 -16.90 34.80 -20.92
C GLY A 264 -18.10 35.46 -20.25
N PRO A 265 -19.31 35.41 -20.84
CA PRO A 265 -20.49 36.18 -20.40
C PRO A 265 -21.11 35.71 -19.07
N LYS A 266 -20.60 34.71 -18.39
CA LYS A 266 -20.95 34.34 -17.01
C LYS A 266 -19.67 34.36 -16.15
N LYS A 267 -19.55 35.37 -15.28
CA LYS A 267 -18.56 35.37 -14.20
C LYS A 267 -18.79 34.10 -13.36
N PRO A 268 -17.80 33.21 -13.22
CA PRO A 268 -17.91 32.13 -12.24
C PRO A 268 -18.06 32.78 -10.87
N GLU A 269 -19.05 32.31 -10.08
CA GLU A 269 -19.16 32.75 -8.69
C GLU A 269 -17.84 32.43 -7.96
N PRO A 270 -17.33 33.37 -7.14
CA PRO A 270 -16.13 33.13 -6.39
C PRO A 270 -16.35 31.94 -5.44
N VAL A 271 -15.53 30.89 -5.59
CA VAL A 271 -15.54 29.76 -4.67
C VAL A 271 -15.26 30.30 -3.27
N SER A 272 -16.16 30.05 -2.32
CA SER A 272 -16.02 30.54 -0.95
C SER A 272 -14.70 30.02 -0.33
N ALA A 273 -14.09 30.79 0.58
CA ALA A 273 -12.87 30.41 1.30
C ALA A 273 -13.01 29.04 1.97
N ASP A 274 -14.19 28.72 2.52
CA ASP A 274 -14.48 27.44 3.16
C ASP A 274 -14.44 26.26 2.18
N ARG A 275 -14.95 26.44 0.96
CA ARG A 275 -14.91 25.41 -0.08
C ARG A 275 -13.49 25.16 -0.55
N ARG A 276 -12.67 26.21 -0.67
CA ARG A 276 -11.24 26.08 -0.96
C ARG A 276 -10.50 25.31 0.12
N ALA A 277 -10.66 25.71 1.37
CA ALA A 277 -10.05 25.05 2.51
C ALA A 277 -10.49 23.58 2.62
N ALA A 278 -11.75 23.29 2.30
CA ALA A 278 -12.24 21.90 2.25
C ALA A 278 -11.59 21.10 1.11
N ALA A 279 -11.46 21.70 -0.08
CA ALA A 279 -10.80 21.05 -1.23
C ALA A 279 -9.31 20.80 -0.94
N GLU A 280 -8.63 21.76 -0.32
CA GLU A 280 -7.22 21.64 0.08
C GLU A 280 -7.01 20.51 1.11
N ARG A 281 -7.85 20.43 2.16
CA ARG A 281 -7.80 19.32 3.12
C ARG A 281 -8.00 17.97 2.45
N ARG A 282 -8.95 17.85 1.49
CA ARG A 282 -9.18 16.60 0.75
C ARG A 282 -8.01 16.27 -0.18
N ALA A 283 -7.45 17.25 -0.88
CA ALA A 283 -6.27 17.05 -1.69
C ALA A 283 -5.08 16.55 -0.84
N ARG A 284 -4.84 17.16 0.33
CA ARG A 284 -3.83 16.69 1.27
C ARG A 284 -4.05 15.23 1.68
N GLN A 285 -5.25 14.88 2.11
CA GLN A 285 -5.60 13.52 2.52
C GLN A 285 -5.42 12.52 1.38
N LEU A 286 -5.76 12.89 0.15
CA LEU A 286 -5.54 12.07 -1.03
C LEU A 286 -4.05 11.88 -1.34
N ALA A 287 -3.23 12.94 -1.24
CA ALA A 287 -1.78 12.83 -1.45
C ALA A 287 -1.13 11.85 -0.47
N VAL A 288 -1.51 11.92 0.81
CA VAL A 288 -1.05 11.00 1.86
C VAL A 288 -1.45 9.55 1.56
N ASN A 289 -2.69 9.32 1.14
CA ASN A 289 -3.13 7.96 0.82
C ASN A 289 -2.56 7.44 -0.51
N LEU A 290 -2.25 8.31 -1.48
CA LEU A 290 -1.47 7.93 -2.66
C LEU A 290 -0.05 7.49 -2.27
N GLU A 291 0.54 8.14 -1.26
CA GLU A 291 1.83 7.73 -0.71
C GLU A 291 1.75 6.33 -0.07
N ARG A 292 0.77 6.08 0.81
CA ARG A 292 0.55 4.75 1.42
C ARG A 292 0.30 3.65 0.38
N LEU A 293 -0.41 3.96 -0.70
CA LEU A 293 -0.62 2.99 -1.77
C LEU A 293 0.67 2.63 -2.52
N ARG A 294 1.71 3.49 -2.51
CA ARG A 294 3.04 3.16 -3.04
C ARG A 294 3.81 2.20 -2.16
N TRP A 295 3.49 2.12 -0.89
CA TRP A 295 4.09 1.18 0.06
C TRP A 295 3.56 -0.25 -0.10
N LEU A 296 2.41 -0.43 -0.76
CA LEU A 296 1.84 -1.76 -0.97
C LEU A 296 2.65 -2.57 -1.99
N PRO A 297 2.69 -3.90 -1.83
CA PRO A 297 3.23 -4.81 -2.84
C PRO A 297 2.58 -4.55 -4.21
N ARG A 298 3.36 -4.65 -5.27
CA ARG A 298 2.84 -4.46 -6.64
C ARG A 298 1.96 -5.60 -7.10
N LEU A 299 2.25 -6.81 -6.64
CA LEU A 299 1.46 -8.00 -6.92
C LEU A 299 0.72 -8.41 -5.64
N ILE A 300 -0.50 -7.91 -5.50
CA ILE A 300 -1.39 -8.31 -4.41
C ILE A 300 -2.19 -9.53 -4.87
N PRO A 301 -2.19 -10.66 -4.12
CA PRO A 301 -2.98 -11.84 -4.49
C PRO A 301 -4.47 -11.50 -4.67
N PRO A 302 -5.15 -12.06 -5.70
CA PRO A 302 -6.57 -11.81 -5.94
C PRO A 302 -7.45 -12.33 -4.80
N ASP A 303 -6.98 -13.37 -4.09
CA ASP A 303 -7.60 -13.93 -2.90
C ASP A 303 -6.82 -13.47 -1.67
N ARG A 304 -7.45 -12.62 -0.87
CA ARG A 304 -6.79 -11.99 0.28
C ARG A 304 -7.76 -11.47 1.33
N VAL A 305 -7.28 -11.33 2.53
CA VAL A 305 -7.91 -10.54 3.60
C VAL A 305 -7.27 -9.16 3.63
N VAL A 306 -8.07 -8.12 3.75
CA VAL A 306 -7.60 -6.75 3.99
C VAL A 306 -8.26 -6.22 5.26
N VAL A 307 -7.45 -5.74 6.19
CA VAL A 307 -7.91 -5.02 7.38
C VAL A 307 -7.49 -3.56 7.24
N ASN A 308 -8.44 -2.66 7.11
CA ASN A 308 -8.16 -1.23 7.20
C ASN A 308 -8.39 -0.77 8.65
N SER A 309 -7.29 -0.54 9.37
CA SER A 309 -7.32 -0.18 10.80
C SER A 309 -7.89 1.23 11.02
N ALA A 310 -7.69 2.19 10.11
CA ALA A 310 -8.26 3.54 10.22
C ALA A 310 -9.79 3.57 10.32
N ILE A 311 -10.47 2.56 9.77
CA ILE A 311 -11.93 2.45 9.77
C ILE A 311 -12.45 1.21 10.51
N ALA A 312 -11.55 0.46 11.13
CA ALA A 312 -11.84 -0.78 11.84
C ALA A 312 -12.75 -1.73 11.02
N ARG A 313 -12.31 -2.07 9.79
CA ARG A 313 -13.04 -2.92 8.83
C ARG A 313 -12.14 -4.02 8.27
N LEU A 314 -12.67 -5.24 8.19
CA LEU A 314 -12.08 -6.38 7.51
C LEU A 314 -12.90 -6.72 6.27
N GLN A 315 -12.21 -7.00 5.17
CA GLN A 315 -12.79 -7.52 3.93
C GLN A 315 -12.03 -8.76 3.44
N LEU A 316 -12.76 -9.79 3.03
CA LEU A 316 -12.21 -10.94 2.31
C LEU A 316 -12.51 -10.77 0.82
N PHE A 317 -11.47 -10.84 0.01
CA PHE A 317 -11.55 -10.81 -1.44
C PHE A 317 -11.36 -12.22 -2.02
N ARG A 318 -12.11 -12.52 -3.08
CA ARG A 318 -11.92 -13.67 -3.94
C ARG A 318 -11.95 -13.19 -5.40
N ASN A 319 -10.93 -13.51 -6.17
CA ASN A 319 -10.77 -13.01 -7.55
C ASN A 319 -10.94 -11.48 -7.63
N ASP A 320 -10.29 -10.74 -6.72
CA ASP A 320 -10.33 -9.27 -6.59
C ASP A 320 -11.72 -8.68 -6.27
N ARG A 321 -12.70 -9.51 -5.90
CA ARG A 321 -14.04 -9.05 -5.51
C ARG A 321 -14.25 -9.24 -4.01
N PRO A 322 -14.75 -8.25 -3.28
CA PRO A 322 -15.10 -8.41 -1.88
C PRO A 322 -16.30 -9.36 -1.76
N VAL A 323 -16.08 -10.52 -1.12
CA VAL A 323 -17.12 -11.53 -0.88
C VAL A 323 -17.65 -11.51 0.55
N PHE A 324 -16.89 -10.89 1.47
CA PHE A 324 -17.30 -10.75 2.86
C PHE A 324 -16.70 -9.47 3.44
N THR A 325 -17.50 -8.77 4.23
CA THR A 325 -17.10 -7.56 4.95
C THR A 325 -17.63 -7.62 6.38
N THR A 326 -16.80 -7.27 7.36
CA THR A 326 -17.19 -7.25 8.77
C THR A 326 -16.48 -6.14 9.53
N ARG A 327 -17.09 -5.69 10.63
CA ARG A 327 -16.46 -4.78 11.57
C ARG A 327 -15.38 -5.51 12.35
N VAL A 328 -14.35 -4.75 12.73
CA VAL A 328 -13.31 -5.23 13.64
C VAL A 328 -13.12 -4.22 14.78
N VAL A 329 -12.42 -4.65 15.84
CA VAL A 329 -11.86 -3.78 16.87
C VAL A 329 -10.34 -3.86 16.72
N VAL A 330 -9.69 -2.73 16.62
CA VAL A 330 -8.24 -2.57 16.42
C VAL A 330 -7.59 -1.91 17.63
N GLY A 331 -6.28 -1.72 17.58
CA GLY A 331 -5.49 -1.15 18.67
C GLY A 331 -5.94 0.25 19.09
N GLU A 332 -5.75 0.57 20.37
CA GLU A 332 -5.83 1.92 20.91
C GLU A 332 -4.74 2.82 20.31
N THR A 333 -4.85 4.12 20.49
CA THR A 333 -3.90 5.09 19.92
C THR A 333 -2.46 4.94 20.45
N ASP A 334 -2.30 4.45 21.70
CA ASP A 334 -1.00 4.16 22.32
C ASP A 334 -0.53 2.70 22.13
N LYS A 335 -1.35 1.86 21.48
CA LYS A 335 -1.09 0.44 21.17
C LYS A 335 -1.66 0.12 19.79
N GLN A 336 -1.20 0.84 18.80
CA GLN A 336 -1.75 0.81 17.45
C GLN A 336 -1.65 -0.58 16.82
N THR A 337 -2.59 -0.89 15.93
CA THR A 337 -2.45 -2.07 15.06
C THR A 337 -1.45 -1.74 13.96
N PRO A 338 -0.34 -2.50 13.83
CA PRO A 338 0.69 -2.24 12.85
C PRO A 338 0.22 -2.49 11.41
N GLU A 339 0.88 -1.83 10.46
CA GLU A 339 0.68 -2.04 9.03
C GLU A 339 1.70 -3.05 8.50
N PHE A 340 1.25 -4.19 8.01
CA PHE A 340 2.13 -5.23 7.47
C PHE A 340 1.39 -6.19 6.55
N GLN A 341 2.15 -6.98 5.81
CA GLN A 341 1.65 -8.12 5.05
C GLN A 341 2.06 -9.43 5.73
N SER A 342 1.15 -10.40 5.74
CA SER A 342 1.40 -11.74 6.23
C SER A 342 0.52 -12.76 5.50
N THR A 343 0.46 -13.98 6.04
CA THR A 343 -0.37 -15.07 5.56
C THR A 343 -1.14 -15.67 6.72
N ILE A 344 -2.42 -15.97 6.53
CA ILE A 344 -3.22 -16.78 7.44
C ILE A 344 -3.07 -18.23 6.99
N ASP A 345 -2.45 -19.05 7.86
CA ASP A 345 -2.15 -20.46 7.55
C ASP A 345 -3.12 -21.42 8.23
N ASP A 346 -3.53 -21.07 9.45
CA ASP A 346 -4.31 -21.92 10.34
C ASP A 346 -5.41 -21.17 11.06
N ILE A 347 -6.46 -21.89 11.47
CA ILE A 347 -7.45 -21.43 12.44
C ILE A 347 -7.39 -22.30 13.69
N LEU A 348 -7.19 -21.67 14.82
CA LEU A 348 -7.20 -22.31 16.12
C LEU A 348 -8.59 -22.20 16.74
N PHE A 349 -9.23 -23.34 16.94
CA PHE A 349 -10.52 -23.46 17.64
C PHE A 349 -10.29 -23.58 19.13
N ASN A 350 -11.08 -22.88 19.93
CA ASN A 350 -10.95 -22.82 21.38
C ASN A 350 -9.51 -22.51 21.83
N PRO A 351 -8.96 -21.36 21.43
CA PRO A 351 -7.60 -20.99 21.78
C PRO A 351 -7.47 -20.67 23.27
N PRO A 352 -6.43 -21.15 23.96
CA PRO A 352 -6.03 -20.54 25.22
C PRO A 352 -5.32 -19.22 24.90
N TRP A 353 -5.40 -18.26 25.81
CA TRP A 353 -4.71 -16.99 25.65
C TRP A 353 -3.43 -16.96 26.49
N ASN A 354 -2.29 -17.02 25.84
CA ASN A 354 -1.00 -16.73 26.46
C ASN A 354 -0.89 -15.21 26.61
N ILE A 355 -1.00 -14.71 27.83
CA ILE A 355 -1.08 -13.27 28.09
C ILE A 355 0.31 -12.65 27.89
N PRO A 356 0.46 -11.64 27.01
CA PRO A 356 1.73 -10.94 26.81
C PRO A 356 2.28 -10.35 28.12
N ARG A 357 3.60 -10.38 28.30
CA ARG A 357 4.26 -9.89 29.52
C ARG A 357 3.89 -8.44 29.85
N SER A 358 3.75 -7.59 28.83
CA SER A 358 3.34 -6.19 28.99
C SER A 358 1.97 -6.06 29.64
N ILE A 359 0.99 -6.87 29.23
CA ILE A 359 -0.36 -6.92 29.81
C ILE A 359 -0.30 -7.52 31.21
N VAL A 360 0.47 -8.59 31.42
CA VAL A 360 0.66 -9.17 32.76
C VAL A 360 1.15 -8.10 33.73
N GLN A 361 2.19 -7.36 33.38
CA GLN A 361 2.80 -6.36 34.26
C GLN A 361 1.90 -5.14 34.48
N LYS A 362 1.29 -4.62 33.42
CA LYS A 362 0.54 -3.36 33.49
C LYS A 362 -0.90 -3.54 34.01
N GLU A 363 -1.50 -4.71 33.79
CA GLU A 363 -2.93 -4.90 34.06
C GLU A 363 -3.21 -6.05 35.02
N ILE A 364 -2.58 -7.23 34.84
CA ILE A 364 -2.94 -8.41 35.63
C ILE A 364 -2.34 -8.36 37.05
N LEU A 365 -1.05 -8.05 37.20
CA LEU A 365 -0.39 -8.01 38.50
C LEU A 365 -0.98 -6.95 39.43
N PRO A 366 -1.30 -5.71 39.00
CA PRO A 366 -1.99 -4.75 39.86
C PRO A 366 -3.37 -5.23 40.35
N ARG A 367 -4.13 -5.89 39.45
CA ARG A 367 -5.44 -6.45 39.81
C ARG A 367 -5.32 -7.65 40.78
N LEU A 368 -4.33 -8.51 40.53
CA LEU A 368 -4.04 -9.63 41.42
C LEU A 368 -3.59 -9.18 42.83
N ALA A 369 -2.86 -8.06 42.90
CA ALA A 369 -2.47 -7.46 44.18
C ALA A 369 -3.68 -6.91 44.96
N ALA A 370 -4.71 -6.43 44.26
CA ALA A 370 -5.94 -5.92 44.85
C ALA A 370 -6.97 -7.06 45.17
N ASP A 371 -6.97 -8.12 44.37
CA ASP A 371 -7.86 -9.26 44.46
C ASP A 371 -7.08 -10.58 44.28
N PRO A 372 -6.74 -11.31 45.34
CA PRO A 372 -6.00 -12.58 45.26
C PRO A 372 -6.68 -13.66 44.41
N ASP A 373 -8.00 -13.60 44.26
CA ASP A 373 -8.78 -14.56 43.48
C ASP A 373 -8.93 -14.14 42.02
N TYR A 374 -8.32 -13.02 41.60
CA TYR A 374 -8.45 -12.48 40.25
C TYR A 374 -8.12 -13.50 39.15
N LEU A 375 -7.05 -14.29 39.30
CA LEU A 375 -6.69 -15.30 38.31
C LEU A 375 -7.73 -16.40 38.21
N SER A 376 -8.18 -16.94 39.37
CA SER A 376 -9.15 -18.04 39.40
C SER A 376 -10.51 -17.62 38.86
N SER A 377 -11.01 -16.45 39.27
CA SER A 377 -12.29 -15.89 38.82
C SER A 377 -12.31 -15.55 37.30
N HIS A 378 -11.13 -15.31 36.70
CA HIS A 378 -10.99 -15.03 35.27
C HIS A 378 -10.47 -16.23 34.46
N HIS A 379 -10.48 -17.46 35.03
CA HIS A 379 -9.99 -18.69 34.40
C HIS A 379 -8.54 -18.57 33.92
N MET A 380 -7.71 -17.90 34.70
CA MET A 380 -6.28 -17.70 34.43
C MET A 380 -5.46 -18.56 35.38
N ARG A 381 -4.29 -18.97 34.92
CA ARG A 381 -3.33 -19.73 35.74
C ARG A 381 -1.90 -19.37 35.44
N TRP A 382 -1.05 -19.53 36.44
CA TRP A 382 0.39 -19.45 36.26
C TRP A 382 0.91 -20.63 35.41
N ARG A 383 1.87 -20.33 34.57
CA ARG A 383 2.62 -21.31 33.78
C ARG A 383 4.10 -21.22 34.17
N ALA A 384 4.90 -22.17 33.65
CA ALA A 384 6.33 -22.18 33.87
C ALA A 384 6.97 -20.84 33.42
N GLY A 385 7.98 -20.37 34.17
CA GLY A 385 8.67 -19.11 33.88
C GLY A 385 7.89 -17.84 34.23
N GLY A 386 6.83 -17.93 35.04
CA GLY A 386 6.05 -16.76 35.48
C GLY A 386 5.12 -16.20 34.41
N ALA A 387 4.84 -16.96 33.36
CA ALA A 387 3.82 -16.60 32.38
C ALA A 387 2.41 -16.84 32.93
N ILE A 388 1.42 -16.07 32.46
CA ILE A 388 0.01 -16.29 32.79
C ILE A 388 -0.72 -16.70 31.50
N GLN A 389 -1.57 -17.72 31.61
CA GLN A 389 -2.42 -18.19 30.52
C GLN A 389 -3.87 -18.19 30.96
N GLN A 390 -4.75 -17.62 30.15
CA GLN A 390 -6.19 -17.81 30.29
C GLN A 390 -6.61 -19.09 29.55
N GLU A 391 -7.46 -19.87 30.18
CA GLU A 391 -7.96 -21.13 29.63
C GLU A 391 -8.91 -20.90 28.46
N ALA A 392 -8.94 -21.88 27.55
CA ALA A 392 -9.91 -21.88 26.46
C ALA A 392 -11.34 -21.96 26.98
N GLY A 393 -12.23 -21.17 26.44
CA GLY A 393 -13.64 -21.18 26.88
C GLY A 393 -14.46 -20.04 26.29
N PRO A 394 -15.76 -20.00 26.55
CA PRO A 394 -16.65 -18.94 26.09
C PRO A 394 -16.32 -17.56 26.71
N TYR A 395 -15.59 -17.54 27.80
CA TYR A 395 -15.12 -16.36 28.54
C TYR A 395 -13.71 -15.92 28.14
N SER A 396 -13.02 -16.73 27.34
CA SER A 396 -11.66 -16.39 26.90
C SER A 396 -11.66 -15.05 26.13
N ALA A 397 -10.70 -14.19 26.42
CA ALA A 397 -10.53 -12.92 25.71
C ALA A 397 -10.35 -13.10 24.18
N LEU A 398 -9.81 -14.27 23.77
CA LEU A 398 -9.68 -14.64 22.35
C LEU A 398 -10.96 -15.26 21.77
N GLY A 399 -12.04 -15.40 22.56
CA GLY A 399 -13.25 -16.07 22.13
C GLY A 399 -13.03 -17.51 21.71
N ARG A 400 -13.67 -17.96 20.64
CA ARG A 400 -13.69 -19.35 20.20
C ARG A 400 -12.82 -19.64 18.97
N LEU A 401 -12.33 -18.60 18.28
CA LEU A 401 -11.56 -18.71 17.04
C LEU A 401 -10.41 -17.72 17.04
N LYS A 402 -9.23 -18.20 16.68
CA LYS A 402 -8.03 -17.40 16.42
C LYS A 402 -7.49 -17.78 15.04
N PHE A 403 -7.20 -16.79 14.20
CA PHE A 403 -6.59 -16.95 12.89
C PHE A 403 -5.10 -16.68 13.06
N GLU A 404 -4.30 -17.71 12.86
CA GLU A 404 -2.85 -17.65 13.06
C GLU A 404 -2.18 -17.01 11.85
N MET A 405 -1.30 -16.08 12.12
CA MET A 405 -0.45 -15.39 11.14
C MET A 405 0.99 -15.47 11.60
N THR A 406 1.92 -15.43 10.65
CA THR A 406 3.35 -15.33 10.96
C THR A 406 3.81 -13.91 10.75
N ASP A 407 4.04 -13.17 11.83
CA ASP A 407 4.50 -11.78 11.80
C ASP A 407 5.47 -11.49 12.96
N ARG A 408 6.14 -10.32 12.91
CA ARG A 408 7.09 -9.89 13.94
C ARG A 408 6.43 -9.14 15.12
N TYR A 409 5.12 -8.87 15.03
CA TYR A 409 4.39 -8.04 16.00
C TYR A 409 3.53 -8.85 16.98
N ASP A 410 3.48 -10.19 16.81
CA ASP A 410 2.56 -11.06 17.57
C ASP A 410 1.09 -10.64 17.43
N VAL A 411 0.70 -10.09 16.28
CA VAL A 411 -0.66 -9.69 15.96
C VAL A 411 -1.42 -10.84 15.30
N TYR A 412 -2.67 -10.99 15.65
CA TYR A 412 -3.55 -11.99 15.07
C TYR A 412 -5.01 -11.51 15.00
N LEU A 413 -5.79 -12.14 14.14
CA LEU A 413 -7.23 -11.97 14.12
C LEU A 413 -7.86 -12.95 15.10
N HIS A 414 -8.87 -12.52 15.90
CA HIS A 414 -9.52 -13.41 16.85
C HIS A 414 -10.97 -13.01 17.14
N ASP A 415 -11.70 -13.96 17.69
CA ASP A 415 -13.03 -13.77 18.28
C ASP A 415 -12.94 -13.00 19.61
N THR A 416 -14.08 -12.62 20.16
CA THR A 416 -14.22 -12.05 21.52
C THR A 416 -15.59 -12.37 22.10
N PRO A 417 -15.69 -12.61 23.43
CA PRO A 417 -16.99 -12.75 24.09
C PRO A 417 -17.74 -11.41 24.20
N ILE A 418 -17.03 -10.27 24.13
CA ILE A 418 -17.61 -8.93 24.32
C ILE A 418 -18.09 -8.39 22.96
N LYS A 419 -19.26 -8.86 22.51
CA LYS A 419 -19.81 -8.48 21.20
C LYS A 419 -20.31 -7.03 21.13
N SER A 420 -20.58 -6.40 22.27
CA SER A 420 -21.00 -4.99 22.34
C SER A 420 -19.94 -4.01 21.82
N LEU A 421 -18.66 -4.37 21.85
CA LEU A 421 -17.57 -3.54 21.30
C LEU A 421 -17.77 -3.16 19.84
N PHE A 422 -18.36 -4.05 19.04
CA PHE A 422 -18.60 -3.79 17.62
C PHE A 422 -19.72 -2.78 17.36
N GLN A 423 -20.52 -2.44 18.36
CA GLN A 423 -21.59 -1.43 18.27
C GLN A 423 -21.06 -0.02 18.52
N SER A 424 -19.86 0.11 19.08
CA SER A 424 -19.23 1.40 19.31
C SER A 424 -18.91 2.10 17.98
N ALA A 425 -19.08 3.42 17.95
CA ALA A 425 -18.62 4.26 16.85
C ALA A 425 -17.08 4.27 16.78
N ASP A 426 -16.44 4.38 17.94
CA ASP A 426 -15.01 4.16 18.11
C ASP A 426 -14.75 2.68 18.39
N ARG A 427 -13.87 2.07 17.64
CA ARG A 427 -13.46 0.67 17.77
C ARG A 427 -11.94 0.51 17.91
N MET A 428 -11.25 1.56 18.35
CA MET A 428 -9.83 1.54 18.73
C MET A 428 -9.71 1.16 20.21
N MET A 429 -9.89 -0.13 20.52
CA MET A 429 -10.05 -0.62 21.91
C MET A 429 -9.29 -1.92 22.18
N SER A 430 -8.29 -2.28 21.37
CA SER A 430 -7.47 -3.46 21.60
C SER A 430 -6.01 -3.07 21.92
N HIS A 431 -5.21 -4.07 22.26
CA HIS A 431 -3.77 -3.91 22.48
C HIS A 431 -2.95 -4.18 21.21
N GLY A 432 -3.52 -3.91 20.02
CA GLY A 432 -2.92 -4.14 18.72
C GLY A 432 -3.52 -5.28 17.92
N CYS A 433 -3.94 -6.37 18.56
CA CYS A 433 -4.63 -7.48 17.88
C CYS A 433 -6.01 -7.09 17.35
N VAL A 434 -6.48 -7.78 16.32
CA VAL A 434 -7.71 -7.46 15.61
C VAL A 434 -8.85 -8.40 16.05
N ARG A 435 -9.85 -7.87 16.76
CA ARG A 435 -11.06 -8.61 17.12
C ARG A 435 -12.05 -8.57 15.97
N VAL A 436 -12.58 -9.72 15.57
CA VAL A 436 -13.48 -9.85 14.42
C VAL A 436 -14.93 -10.04 14.89
N GLU A 437 -15.87 -9.27 14.35
CA GLU A 437 -17.30 -9.34 14.73
C GLU A 437 -17.93 -10.68 14.33
N ASN A 438 -17.70 -11.12 13.09
CA ASN A 438 -18.27 -12.34 12.54
C ASN A 438 -17.18 -13.40 12.20
N PRO A 439 -16.42 -13.88 13.22
CA PRO A 439 -15.27 -14.76 12.98
C PRO A 439 -15.70 -16.14 12.48
N ARG A 440 -16.92 -16.60 12.80
CA ARG A 440 -17.47 -17.88 12.31
C ARG A 440 -17.64 -17.87 10.79
N VAL A 441 -18.20 -16.79 10.26
CA VAL A 441 -18.39 -16.62 8.81
C VAL A 441 -17.03 -16.53 8.12
N LEU A 442 -16.08 -15.79 8.69
CA LEU A 442 -14.73 -15.73 8.16
C LEU A 442 -14.07 -17.13 8.13
N ALA A 443 -14.21 -17.89 9.22
CA ALA A 443 -13.68 -19.26 9.31
C ALA A 443 -14.32 -20.21 8.27
N GLN A 444 -15.63 -20.11 8.04
CA GLN A 444 -16.33 -20.88 7.00
C GLN A 444 -15.74 -20.61 5.62
N LEU A 445 -15.54 -19.34 5.29
CA LEU A 445 -15.05 -18.91 3.98
C LEU A 445 -13.57 -19.27 3.77
N LEU A 446 -12.76 -19.22 4.82
CA LEU A 446 -11.33 -19.53 4.74
C LEU A 446 -11.08 -21.05 4.75
N LEU A 447 -11.84 -21.82 5.54
CA LEU A 447 -11.73 -23.28 5.60
C LEU A 447 -12.55 -23.98 4.51
N GLU A 448 -13.38 -23.25 3.77
CA GLU A 448 -14.31 -23.81 2.77
C GLU A 448 -15.22 -24.90 3.39
N GLN A 449 -15.68 -24.66 4.62
CA GLN A 449 -16.48 -25.60 5.39
C GLN A 449 -17.88 -25.04 5.69
N SER A 450 -18.83 -25.96 5.94
CA SER A 450 -20.20 -25.58 6.30
C SER A 450 -20.26 -24.93 7.71
N PRO A 451 -21.31 -24.14 7.99
CA PRO A 451 -21.55 -23.58 9.32
C PRO A 451 -21.54 -24.65 10.42
N GLU A 452 -22.16 -25.81 10.16
CA GLU A 452 -22.26 -26.92 11.11
C GLU A 452 -20.88 -27.54 11.41
N ALA A 453 -19.99 -27.59 10.42
CA ALA A 453 -18.62 -28.08 10.62
C ALA A 453 -17.79 -27.14 11.51
N ILE A 454 -17.99 -25.81 11.38
CA ILE A 454 -17.37 -24.82 12.26
C ILE A 454 -17.95 -24.94 13.67
N ASP A 455 -19.28 -25.01 13.83
CA ASP A 455 -19.94 -25.13 15.13
C ASP A 455 -19.56 -26.42 15.84
N LYS A 456 -19.44 -27.54 15.11
CA LYS A 456 -18.89 -28.81 15.63
C LYS A 456 -17.45 -28.65 16.12
N GLY A 457 -16.63 -27.84 15.43
CA GLY A 457 -15.28 -27.52 15.87
C GLY A 457 -15.25 -26.71 17.18
N ILE A 458 -16.13 -25.72 17.28
CA ILE A 458 -16.28 -24.85 18.44
C ILE A 458 -16.84 -25.62 19.66
N SER A 459 -17.77 -26.54 19.45
CA SER A 459 -18.41 -27.30 20.53
C SER A 459 -17.47 -28.29 21.25
N ARG A 460 -16.29 -28.59 20.67
CA ARG A 460 -15.29 -29.39 21.35
C ARG A 460 -14.72 -28.64 22.56
N SER A 461 -14.44 -29.34 23.63
CA SER A 461 -13.92 -28.74 24.88
C SER A 461 -12.40 -28.50 24.87
N TYR A 462 -11.70 -28.85 23.77
CA TYR A 462 -10.26 -28.75 23.66
C TYR A 462 -9.84 -27.87 22.48
N THR A 463 -8.64 -27.32 22.58
CA THR A 463 -8.00 -26.56 21.52
C THR A 463 -7.72 -27.46 20.32
N ASN A 464 -8.13 -27.04 19.14
CA ASN A 464 -7.93 -27.78 17.88
C ASN A 464 -7.47 -26.84 16.78
N ARG A 465 -6.33 -27.14 16.16
CA ARG A 465 -5.77 -26.41 15.03
C ARG A 465 -6.29 -27.02 13.72
N ARG A 466 -6.69 -26.18 12.79
CA ARG A 466 -7.09 -26.56 11.44
C ARG A 466 -6.33 -25.72 10.42
N PRO A 467 -5.44 -26.35 9.62
CA PRO A 467 -4.80 -25.66 8.52
C PRO A 467 -5.83 -25.27 7.47
N LEU A 468 -5.60 -24.12 6.81
CA LEU A 468 -6.39 -23.72 5.64
C LEU A 468 -6.08 -24.64 4.46
N PRO A 469 -7.04 -24.91 3.57
CA PRO A 469 -6.79 -25.64 2.33
C PRO A 469 -5.72 -24.97 1.46
N THR A 470 -5.71 -23.65 1.47
CA THR A 470 -4.68 -22.81 0.86
C THR A 470 -4.42 -21.63 1.79
N PRO A 471 -3.16 -21.33 2.15
CA PRO A 471 -2.82 -20.13 2.89
C PRO A 471 -3.36 -18.87 2.19
N VAL A 472 -3.89 -17.93 2.97
CA VAL A 472 -4.52 -16.72 2.42
C VAL A 472 -3.73 -15.49 2.84
N SER A 473 -3.30 -14.69 1.86
CA SER A 473 -2.60 -13.44 2.13
C SER A 473 -3.48 -12.48 2.95
N ILE A 474 -2.88 -11.81 3.91
CA ILE A 474 -3.50 -10.72 4.66
C ILE A 474 -2.65 -9.47 4.59
N LEU A 475 -3.32 -8.33 4.36
CA LEU A 475 -2.75 -7.00 4.46
C LEU A 475 -3.48 -6.25 5.58
N ILE A 476 -2.72 -5.74 6.51
CA ILE A 476 -3.22 -4.75 7.47
C ILE A 476 -2.71 -3.40 7.01
N VAL A 477 -3.64 -2.50 6.70
CA VAL A 477 -3.38 -1.18 6.11
C VAL A 477 -4.02 -0.09 6.96
N TYR A 478 -3.54 1.14 6.82
CA TYR A 478 -4.13 2.33 7.43
C TYR A 478 -4.47 3.36 6.34
N GLN A 479 -5.72 3.34 5.86
CA GLN A 479 -6.17 4.20 4.77
C GLN A 479 -7.29 5.11 5.25
N THR A 480 -7.03 6.42 5.29
CA THR A 480 -7.98 7.47 5.65
C THR A 480 -8.79 7.98 4.45
N ALA A 481 -8.30 7.75 3.22
CA ALA A 481 -9.04 7.91 1.97
C ALA A 481 -8.89 6.64 1.12
N PHE A 482 -10.00 6.06 0.66
CA PHE A 482 -10.04 4.79 -0.07
C PHE A 482 -11.25 4.74 -1.02
N VAL A 483 -11.27 3.76 -1.91
CA VAL A 483 -12.34 3.56 -2.89
C VAL A 483 -13.23 2.39 -2.46
N GLU A 484 -14.53 2.62 -2.39
CA GLU A 484 -15.52 1.55 -2.15
C GLU A 484 -15.78 0.73 -3.41
N SER A 485 -16.44 -0.42 -3.25
CA SER A 485 -16.76 -1.35 -4.35
C SER A 485 -17.67 -0.74 -5.44
N ASP A 486 -18.40 0.32 -5.13
CA ASP A 486 -19.22 1.08 -6.07
C ASP A 486 -18.43 2.19 -6.81
N GLY A 487 -17.13 2.31 -6.52
CA GLY A 487 -16.24 3.33 -7.09
C GLY A 487 -16.27 4.68 -6.36
N SER A 488 -17.10 4.84 -5.32
CA SER A 488 -17.14 6.06 -4.53
C SER A 488 -15.91 6.21 -3.64
N ILE A 489 -15.39 7.45 -3.51
CA ILE A 489 -14.27 7.74 -2.64
C ILE A 489 -14.78 8.11 -1.26
N GLN A 490 -14.25 7.44 -0.27
CA GLN A 490 -14.55 7.69 1.13
C GLN A 490 -13.38 8.42 1.80
N PHE A 491 -13.75 9.35 2.67
CA PHE A 491 -12.81 10.06 3.53
C PHE A 491 -13.19 9.81 4.99
N ARG A 492 -12.21 9.50 5.81
CA ARG A 492 -12.39 9.19 7.25
C ARG A 492 -11.43 10.01 8.09
N SER A 493 -11.68 10.05 9.38
CA SER A 493 -10.75 10.63 10.35
C SER A 493 -9.44 9.84 10.37
N ASP A 494 -8.41 10.47 10.89
CA ASP A 494 -7.09 9.91 11.13
C ASP A 494 -6.92 9.62 12.65
N PRO A 495 -7.44 8.49 13.17
CA PRO A 495 -7.47 8.22 14.61
C PRO A 495 -6.09 7.94 15.22
N TYR A 496 -5.11 7.54 14.42
CA TYR A 496 -3.73 7.31 14.86
C TYR A 496 -2.80 8.50 14.61
N GLU A 497 -3.35 9.59 14.02
CA GLU A 497 -2.60 10.83 13.73
C GLU A 497 -1.37 10.65 12.82
N ARG A 498 -1.43 9.68 11.89
CA ARG A 498 -0.33 9.33 10.97
C ARG A 498 -0.28 10.18 9.70
N ASP A 499 -1.39 10.85 9.31
CA ASP A 499 -1.46 11.61 8.06
C ASP A 499 -0.52 12.82 8.07
N ASP A 500 -0.34 13.46 9.23
CA ASP A 500 0.44 14.68 9.38
C ASP A 500 1.93 14.44 9.15
N GLU A 501 2.48 13.33 9.64
CA GLU A 501 3.88 12.98 9.46
C GLU A 501 4.22 12.74 7.99
N ILE A 502 3.40 11.94 7.30
CA ILE A 502 3.55 11.70 5.86
C ILE A 502 3.44 13.01 5.09
N TRP A 503 2.45 13.85 5.42
CA TRP A 503 2.28 15.14 4.76
C TRP A 503 3.46 16.08 4.95
N GLN A 504 4.00 16.17 6.17
CA GLN A 504 5.21 16.95 6.44
C GLN A 504 6.38 16.46 5.61
N HIS A 505 6.53 15.14 5.44
CA HIS A 505 7.58 14.57 4.59
C HIS A 505 7.37 14.94 3.11
N LEU A 506 6.15 14.81 2.58
CA LEU A 506 5.82 15.16 1.19
C LEU A 506 5.97 16.66 0.87
N THR A 507 5.99 17.52 1.89
CA THR A 507 6.15 18.99 1.75
C THR A 507 7.44 19.53 2.35
N ARG A 508 8.34 18.68 2.86
CA ARG A 508 9.58 19.08 3.57
C ARG A 508 10.47 20.00 2.73
N ALA A 509 10.52 19.81 1.43
CA ALA A 509 11.31 20.67 0.54
C ALA A 509 10.78 22.11 0.44
N GLN A 510 9.53 22.37 0.88
CA GLN A 510 8.94 23.72 0.95
C GLN A 510 9.23 24.43 2.28
N GLN A 511 9.74 23.69 3.29
CA GLN A 511 10.09 24.27 4.58
C GLN A 511 11.50 24.90 4.48
N PRO A 512 11.70 26.12 5.02
CA PRO A 512 13.04 26.67 5.11
C PRO A 512 13.91 25.71 5.94
N PRO A 513 15.19 25.55 5.60
CA PRO A 513 16.08 24.69 6.36
C PRO A 513 16.00 25.11 7.83
N LEU A 514 15.71 24.14 8.71
CA LEU A 514 15.72 24.37 10.16
C LEU A 514 17.05 25.03 10.49
N ALA A 515 17.00 26.23 11.10
CA ALA A 515 18.18 26.91 11.57
C ALA A 515 18.96 25.92 12.45
N GLN A 516 20.15 25.53 12.00
CA GLN A 516 21.02 24.70 12.81
C GLN A 516 21.25 25.46 14.10
N ASP A 517 20.75 24.94 15.22
CA ASP A 517 21.06 25.44 16.55
C ASP A 517 22.57 25.43 16.70
N SER A 518 23.15 26.59 16.50
CA SER A 518 24.57 26.89 16.79
C SER A 518 24.77 27.01 18.31
N ALA A 519 24.31 25.98 19.04
CA ALA A 519 24.60 25.86 20.46
C ALA A 519 25.88 25.04 20.66
N VAL A 520 26.99 25.56 20.15
CA VAL A 520 28.29 25.21 20.73
C VAL A 520 28.38 25.91 22.09
N GLY A 521 27.98 25.17 23.11
CA GLY A 521 28.12 25.58 24.50
C GLY A 521 29.56 25.84 24.83
N GLN A 522 29.88 27.11 25.07
CA GLN A 522 31.01 27.52 25.89
C GLN A 522 30.80 26.93 27.28
N ARG A 523 31.46 25.81 27.58
CA ARG A 523 31.77 25.44 28.94
C ARG A 523 32.98 26.26 29.34
N LYS A 524 32.75 27.32 30.11
CA LYS A 524 33.78 27.94 30.95
C LYS A 524 34.00 27.06 32.18
N GLY A 525 35.28 26.80 32.45
CA GLY A 525 36.01 26.62 33.66
C GLY A 525 35.43 25.89 34.86
#